data_905dd50950a6b333d063be9b598aa98d
#
_entry.id   905dd50950a6b333d063be9b598aa98d
#
_cell.length_a   1.000
_cell.length_b   1.000
_cell.length_c   1.000
_cell.angle_alpha   90.00
_cell.angle_beta   90.00
_cell.angle_gamma   90.00
#
_symmetry.space_group_name_H-M   'P 1'
#
loop_
_entity.id
_entity.type
_entity.pdbx_description
1 polymer ?
#
loop_
_entity_poly.entity_id
_entity_poly.type
_entity_poly.pdbx_seq_one_letter_code
_entity_poly.pdbx_strand_id
1 'polypeptide(L)'
;MSTSPAGEASGFVAIDLGATSGRVMLGVVDGRRVELVECGRFPNGPVSDERGELRWDVRALWRGILDGLRSAGDVARERGVEIRGIGVDSWAVDYGLLDGAGELVANPHCYRDARTDGVADEVYRQISFADHYAVNGLQHLPFTTEFQLVAGGSASDDDWARVEKLLLIPDLVAYWLTGRQVAEVTNASTTGLLDARTRDWSADLLDRLAAARPGLAGLRGRLPELVEPGAAVGHLLPAVREATGLGDVLVLAVASHDTASAVAAAPLGASAAYISSGTWSLVGLELPAPVLTEASRAANFTNELGLDGTVRYLRNVMGLWVLDECVRAWAAADGAPVDLPGLLAAAEAEPGGRCLVDVDGDEFLAPGDMPRRVSDAVARLGVELHLDTVSTRPALVRVILDSLAAASARAISEASALAGVVVDAVHVVGGGSQNELLCRLTAEATGLPVIAGPVEATALGNVLVQARAVGVVSGDLTALRDVVRASARLRRYAPAPQN
;
A
#
# COMPACT_ATOMS: atom_id res chain seq x y z
N MET A 1 -17.32 -37.02 16.58
CA MET A 1 -16.65 -35.86 16.00
C MET A 1 -15.35 -36.36 15.40
N SER A 2 -15.35 -36.58 14.09
CA SER A 2 -14.16 -37.05 13.36
C SER A 2 -13.20 -35.87 13.20
N THR A 3 -12.05 -35.96 13.83
CA THR A 3 -10.91 -35.05 13.55
C THR A 3 -10.39 -35.41 12.17
N SER A 4 -10.66 -34.56 11.15
CA SER A 4 -9.94 -34.65 9.89
C SER A 4 -8.45 -34.58 10.18
N PRO A 5 -7.61 -35.39 9.50
CA PRO A 5 -6.17 -35.32 9.67
C PRO A 5 -5.70 -33.90 9.33
N ALA A 6 -4.73 -33.39 10.07
CA ALA A 6 -4.03 -32.15 9.73
C ALA A 6 -3.59 -32.26 8.28
N GLY A 7 -4.07 -31.38 7.39
CA GLY A 7 -3.70 -31.38 5.97
C GLY A 7 -2.19 -31.20 5.85
N GLU A 8 -1.61 -31.81 4.81
CA GLU A 8 -0.22 -31.54 4.45
C GLU A 8 -0.04 -30.04 4.23
N ALA A 9 1.02 -29.48 4.81
CA ALA A 9 1.34 -28.06 4.66
C ALA A 9 1.61 -27.74 3.17
N SER A 10 1.06 -26.64 2.70
CA SER A 10 1.20 -26.18 1.32
C SER A 10 1.98 -24.86 1.27
N GLY A 11 2.82 -24.69 0.24
CA GLY A 11 3.58 -23.47 -0.01
C GLY A 11 2.84 -22.49 -0.91
N PHE A 12 2.95 -21.20 -0.58
CA PHE A 12 2.45 -20.11 -1.41
C PHE A 12 3.49 -19.01 -1.45
N VAL A 13 3.78 -18.47 -2.64
CA VAL A 13 4.78 -17.42 -2.77
C VAL A 13 4.07 -16.07 -2.91
N ALA A 14 4.40 -15.15 -2.01
CA ALA A 14 4.02 -13.75 -2.11
C ALA A 14 5.19 -12.94 -2.70
N ILE A 15 4.93 -12.24 -3.79
CA ILE A 15 5.80 -11.21 -4.36
C ILE A 15 5.21 -9.87 -3.89
N ASP A 16 5.87 -9.24 -2.92
CA ASP A 16 5.46 -7.99 -2.27
C ASP A 16 6.40 -6.87 -2.72
N LEU A 17 5.90 -5.97 -3.55
CA LEU A 17 6.64 -4.88 -4.15
C LEU A 17 6.28 -3.56 -3.45
N GLY A 18 7.11 -3.12 -2.52
CA GLY A 18 6.98 -1.79 -1.92
C GLY A 18 7.73 -0.72 -2.71
N ALA A 19 7.42 0.55 -2.46
CA ALA A 19 8.04 1.69 -3.14
C ALA A 19 9.56 1.86 -2.88
N THR A 20 10.10 1.19 -1.86
CA THR A 20 11.53 1.27 -1.48
C THR A 20 12.27 -0.06 -1.55
N SER A 21 11.56 -1.16 -1.54
CA SER A 21 12.13 -2.52 -1.65
C SER A 21 11.08 -3.51 -2.12
N GLY A 22 11.51 -4.53 -2.87
CA GLY A 22 10.69 -5.70 -3.17
C GLY A 22 11.13 -6.90 -2.33
N ARG A 23 10.19 -7.79 -2.06
CA ARG A 23 10.40 -9.04 -1.29
C ARG A 23 9.72 -10.21 -1.97
N VAL A 24 10.33 -11.38 -1.84
CA VAL A 24 9.69 -12.65 -2.17
C VAL A 24 9.63 -13.48 -0.89
N MET A 25 8.43 -13.86 -0.49
CA MET A 25 8.16 -14.58 0.74
C MET A 25 7.52 -15.92 0.42
N LEU A 26 7.98 -17.00 1.04
CA LEU A 26 7.30 -18.29 1.05
C LEU A 26 6.40 -18.38 2.28
N GLY A 27 5.11 -18.49 2.09
CA GLY A 27 4.15 -18.83 3.13
C GLY A 27 3.91 -20.33 3.17
N VAL A 28 4.12 -20.94 4.32
CA VAL A 28 3.79 -22.35 4.57
C VAL A 28 2.49 -22.41 5.40
N VAL A 29 1.43 -22.96 4.80
CA VAL A 29 0.07 -22.95 5.37
C VAL A 29 -0.42 -24.38 5.61
N ASP A 30 -0.86 -24.66 6.83
CA ASP A 30 -1.45 -25.97 7.23
C ASP A 30 -2.98 -25.93 7.38
N GLY A 31 -3.62 -24.84 6.92
CA GLY A 31 -5.05 -24.59 7.04
C GLY A 31 -5.49 -23.91 8.35
N ARG A 32 -4.62 -23.87 9.36
CA ARG A 32 -4.88 -23.23 10.67
C ARG A 32 -3.83 -22.19 11.03
N ARG A 33 -2.62 -22.35 10.49
CA ARG A 33 -1.48 -21.47 10.73
C ARG A 33 -0.76 -21.18 9.43
N VAL A 34 -0.05 -20.08 9.43
CA VAL A 34 0.85 -19.66 8.38
C VAL A 34 2.20 -19.27 8.98
N GLU A 35 3.27 -19.77 8.38
CA GLU A 35 4.65 -19.35 8.65
C GLU A 35 5.17 -18.65 7.41
N LEU A 36 5.79 -17.48 7.55
CA LEU A 36 6.45 -16.76 6.47
C LEU A 36 7.96 -16.94 6.53
N VAL A 37 8.57 -17.17 5.37
CA VAL A 37 10.03 -17.25 5.18
C VAL A 37 10.42 -16.27 4.10
N GLU A 38 11.33 -15.33 4.40
CA GLU A 38 11.88 -14.42 3.39
C GLU A 38 12.85 -15.21 2.48
N CYS A 39 12.55 -15.24 1.19
CA CYS A 39 13.33 -15.91 0.17
C CYS A 39 14.16 -14.96 -0.69
N GLY A 40 13.82 -13.68 -0.68
CA GLY A 40 14.58 -12.65 -1.39
C GLY A 40 14.13 -11.26 -0.99
N ARG A 41 15.09 -10.34 -0.97
CA ARG A 41 14.86 -8.90 -0.80
C ARG A 41 15.76 -8.16 -1.76
N PHE A 42 15.20 -7.19 -2.45
CA PHE A 42 15.93 -6.38 -3.42
C PHE A 42 15.49 -4.92 -3.32
N PRO A 43 16.39 -3.97 -3.63
CA PRO A 43 16.07 -2.55 -3.58
C PRO A 43 15.05 -2.18 -4.66
N ASN A 44 14.20 -1.23 -4.36
CA ASN A 44 13.35 -0.52 -5.28
C ASN A 44 13.48 0.99 -5.04
N GLY A 45 13.23 1.77 -6.07
CA GLY A 45 13.23 3.22 -5.99
C GLY A 45 13.18 3.84 -7.38
N PRO A 46 12.73 5.09 -7.49
CA PRO A 46 12.74 5.78 -8.77
C PRO A 46 14.16 6.07 -9.23
N VAL A 47 14.37 5.98 -10.53
CA VAL A 47 15.60 6.39 -11.22
C VAL A 47 15.27 7.54 -12.16
N SER A 48 16.15 8.54 -12.24
CA SER A 48 16.00 9.61 -13.22
C SER A 48 16.44 9.13 -14.60
N ASP A 49 15.63 9.36 -15.60
CA ASP A 49 16.00 9.16 -17.00
C ASP A 49 16.81 10.33 -17.56
N GLU A 50 17.16 10.29 -18.86
CA GLU A 50 17.94 11.31 -19.54
C GLU A 50 17.24 12.69 -19.59
N ARG A 51 15.92 12.73 -19.39
CA ARG A 51 15.09 13.94 -19.35
C ARG A 51 14.90 14.47 -17.95
N GLY A 52 15.40 13.73 -16.93
CA GLY A 52 15.21 14.05 -15.51
C GLY A 52 13.87 13.55 -14.97
N GLU A 53 13.08 12.78 -15.74
CA GLU A 53 11.83 12.18 -15.29
C GLU A 53 12.09 10.99 -14.37
N LEU A 54 11.28 10.84 -13.35
CA LEU A 54 11.39 9.74 -12.40
C LEU A 54 10.65 8.49 -12.91
N ARG A 55 11.36 7.39 -13.04
CA ARG A 55 10.84 6.12 -13.56
C ARG A 55 11.19 4.95 -12.65
N TRP A 56 10.39 3.89 -12.73
CA TRP A 56 10.68 2.61 -12.08
C TRP A 56 11.55 1.73 -12.99
N ASP A 57 12.66 1.20 -12.49
CA ASP A 57 13.41 0.14 -13.20
C ASP A 57 12.73 -1.23 -12.99
N VAL A 58 11.61 -1.41 -13.68
CA VAL A 58 10.82 -2.67 -13.56
C VAL A 58 11.59 -3.90 -14.07
N ARG A 59 12.64 -3.70 -14.88
CA ARG A 59 13.52 -4.79 -15.31
C ARG A 59 14.45 -5.23 -14.20
N ALA A 60 14.92 -4.31 -13.34
CA ALA A 60 15.65 -4.66 -12.14
C ALA A 60 14.75 -5.39 -11.14
N LEU A 61 13.50 -4.92 -10.95
CA LEU A 61 12.51 -5.63 -10.14
C LEU A 61 12.26 -7.03 -10.65
N TRP A 62 12.08 -7.20 -11.95
CA TRP A 62 11.88 -8.53 -12.57
C TRP A 62 13.02 -9.49 -12.29
N ARG A 63 14.28 -9.05 -12.37
CA ARG A 63 15.44 -9.88 -12.00
C ARG A 63 15.39 -10.30 -10.53
N GLY A 64 15.11 -9.36 -9.63
CA GLY A 64 14.97 -9.66 -8.20
C GLY A 64 13.84 -10.65 -7.90
N ILE A 65 12.72 -10.53 -8.62
CA ILE A 65 11.58 -11.46 -8.53
C ILE A 65 12.01 -12.87 -8.95
N LEU A 66 12.67 -13.03 -10.12
CA LEU A 66 13.11 -14.34 -10.60
C LEU A 66 14.12 -15.00 -9.64
N ASP A 67 15.05 -14.23 -9.08
CA ASP A 67 16.00 -14.74 -8.09
C ASP A 67 15.29 -15.16 -6.80
N GLY A 68 14.34 -14.36 -6.33
CA GLY A 68 13.52 -14.68 -5.16
C GLY A 68 12.64 -15.92 -5.36
N LEU A 69 12.04 -16.09 -6.55
CA LEU A 69 11.24 -17.26 -6.92
C LEU A 69 12.10 -18.54 -6.94
N ARG A 70 13.33 -18.45 -7.47
CA ARG A 70 14.30 -19.56 -7.44
C ARG A 70 14.61 -19.96 -6.01
N SER A 71 14.94 -19.00 -5.16
CA SER A 71 15.20 -19.22 -3.74
C SER A 71 13.99 -19.81 -3.01
N ALA A 72 12.76 -19.32 -3.32
CA ALA A 72 11.55 -19.89 -2.74
C ALA A 72 11.35 -21.37 -3.12
N GLY A 73 11.69 -21.74 -4.36
CA GLY A 73 11.69 -23.14 -4.82
C GLY A 73 12.69 -24.01 -4.04
N ASP A 74 13.88 -23.49 -3.77
CA ASP A 74 14.89 -24.20 -2.98
C ASP A 74 14.45 -24.39 -1.53
N VAL A 75 13.96 -23.33 -0.88
CA VAL A 75 13.44 -23.37 0.50
C VAL A 75 12.24 -24.32 0.62
N ALA A 76 11.33 -24.29 -0.34
CA ALA A 76 10.17 -25.18 -0.34
C ALA A 76 10.60 -26.65 -0.45
N ARG A 77 11.60 -26.95 -1.29
CA ARG A 77 12.14 -28.31 -1.47
C ARG A 77 12.85 -28.79 -0.20
N GLU A 78 13.65 -27.94 0.44
CA GLU A 78 14.30 -28.26 1.73
C GLU A 78 13.31 -28.55 2.84
N ARG A 79 12.15 -27.86 2.83
CA ARG A 79 11.07 -28.04 3.79
C ARG A 79 10.10 -29.18 3.44
N GLY A 80 10.24 -29.79 2.27
CA GLY A 80 9.32 -30.82 1.78
C GLY A 80 7.91 -30.29 1.51
N VAL A 81 7.78 -29.03 1.08
CA VAL A 81 6.50 -28.34 0.86
C VAL A 81 6.33 -28.07 -0.64
N GLU A 82 5.16 -28.40 -1.19
CA GLU A 82 4.79 -28.08 -2.55
C GLU A 82 4.32 -26.63 -2.67
N ILE A 83 4.87 -25.87 -3.63
CA ILE A 83 4.38 -24.53 -3.97
C ILE A 83 3.13 -24.67 -4.85
N ARG A 84 1.98 -24.25 -4.34
CA ARG A 84 0.67 -24.36 -5.00
C ARG A 84 0.18 -23.07 -5.62
N GLY A 85 0.79 -21.94 -5.29
CA GLY A 85 0.39 -20.64 -5.81
C GLY A 85 1.47 -19.59 -5.71
N ILE A 86 1.35 -18.58 -6.58
CA ILE A 86 2.14 -17.34 -6.57
C ILE A 86 1.15 -16.19 -6.68
N GLY A 87 1.29 -15.16 -5.82
CA GLY A 87 0.52 -13.93 -5.86
C GLY A 87 1.44 -12.71 -5.89
N VAL A 88 0.99 -11.64 -6.53
CA VAL A 88 1.75 -10.39 -6.64
C VAL A 88 0.92 -9.25 -6.07
N ASP A 89 1.51 -8.49 -5.17
CA ASP A 89 0.98 -7.21 -4.73
C ASP A 89 2.04 -6.11 -4.86
N SER A 90 1.61 -4.87 -4.94
CA SER A 90 2.50 -3.72 -5.03
C SER A 90 1.84 -2.43 -4.53
N TRP A 91 2.64 -1.36 -4.54
CA TRP A 91 2.10 0.00 -4.44
C TRP A 91 1.09 0.27 -5.56
N ALA A 92 0.23 1.25 -5.34
CA ALA A 92 -0.86 1.61 -6.23
C ALA A 92 -0.48 2.65 -7.30
N VAL A 93 -1.42 3.00 -8.13
CA VAL A 93 -1.52 4.10 -9.12
C VAL A 93 -0.58 4.04 -10.32
N ASP A 94 0.58 3.38 -10.23
CA ASP A 94 1.55 3.32 -11.30
C ASP A 94 1.30 2.15 -12.26
N TYR A 95 1.65 2.35 -13.52
CA TYR A 95 1.31 1.43 -14.60
C TYR A 95 2.37 1.36 -15.69
N GLY A 96 2.43 0.22 -16.36
CA GLY A 96 3.15 0.01 -17.61
C GLY A 96 2.22 0.08 -18.83
N LEU A 97 2.74 0.59 -19.94
CA LEU A 97 2.07 0.61 -21.23
C LEU A 97 2.70 -0.43 -22.14
N LEU A 98 1.87 -1.31 -22.72
CA LEU A 98 2.29 -2.37 -23.62
C LEU A 98 1.89 -2.05 -25.06
N ASP A 99 2.76 -2.38 -25.99
CA ASP A 99 2.48 -2.33 -27.43
C ASP A 99 1.77 -3.61 -27.93
N GLY A 100 1.49 -3.68 -29.23
CA GLY A 100 0.83 -4.82 -29.87
C GLY A 100 1.62 -6.13 -29.83
N ALA A 101 2.91 -6.10 -29.51
CA ALA A 101 3.72 -7.28 -29.26
C ALA A 101 3.71 -7.71 -27.78
N GLY A 102 3.10 -6.94 -26.91
CA GLY A 102 3.09 -7.15 -25.46
C GLY A 102 4.35 -6.67 -24.74
N GLU A 103 5.16 -5.87 -25.42
CA GLU A 103 6.39 -5.31 -24.87
C GLU A 103 6.13 -3.91 -24.26
N LEU A 104 6.88 -3.57 -23.21
CA LEU A 104 6.81 -2.24 -22.62
C LEU A 104 7.26 -1.17 -23.62
N VAL A 105 6.40 -0.17 -23.83
CA VAL A 105 6.73 1.01 -24.64
C VAL A 105 7.86 1.80 -23.98
N ALA A 106 7.84 1.94 -22.66
CA ALA A 106 8.90 2.55 -21.85
C ALA A 106 8.80 2.06 -20.39
N ASN A 107 9.83 2.30 -19.59
CA ASN A 107 9.74 2.10 -18.15
C ASN A 107 8.61 2.96 -17.54
N PRO A 108 7.78 2.40 -16.64
CA PRO A 108 6.73 3.14 -15.95
C PRO A 108 7.25 4.38 -15.25
N HIS A 109 6.47 5.47 -15.26
CA HIS A 109 6.76 6.62 -14.40
C HIS A 109 6.54 6.29 -12.94
N CYS A 110 7.30 6.96 -12.08
CA CYS A 110 7.05 6.97 -10.65
C CYS A 110 6.00 8.03 -10.30
N TYR A 111 5.07 7.70 -9.43
CA TYR A 111 4.04 8.63 -8.96
C TYR A 111 4.60 9.90 -8.28
N ARG A 112 5.88 9.90 -7.90
CA ARG A 112 6.57 11.08 -7.32
C ARG A 112 7.17 12.00 -8.38
N ASP A 113 6.97 11.72 -9.66
CA ASP A 113 7.42 12.58 -10.75
C ASP A 113 6.59 13.88 -10.79
N ALA A 114 7.26 15.01 -10.99
CA ALA A 114 6.62 16.32 -11.00
C ALA A 114 5.70 16.56 -12.21
N ARG A 115 5.64 15.65 -13.20
CA ARG A 115 4.82 15.80 -14.41
C ARG A 115 3.32 15.94 -14.14
N THR A 116 2.85 15.51 -12.97
CA THR A 116 1.44 15.63 -12.56
C THR A 116 1.13 16.93 -11.83
N ASP A 117 2.11 17.77 -11.56
CA ASP A 117 1.92 19.04 -10.87
C ASP A 117 0.93 19.95 -11.63
N GLY A 118 -0.17 20.33 -10.95
CA GLY A 118 -1.23 21.16 -11.52
C GLY A 118 -2.21 20.45 -12.47
N VAL A 119 -1.98 19.19 -12.84
CA VAL A 119 -2.84 18.43 -13.76
C VAL A 119 -4.22 18.18 -13.18
N ALA A 120 -4.31 17.88 -11.89
CA ALA A 120 -5.60 17.70 -11.23
C ALA A 120 -6.49 18.94 -11.35
N ASP A 121 -5.93 20.15 -11.18
CA ASP A 121 -6.65 21.41 -11.35
C ASP A 121 -7.15 21.60 -12.79
N GLU A 122 -6.39 21.13 -13.77
CA GLU A 122 -6.79 21.15 -15.18
C GLU A 122 -8.00 20.25 -15.42
N VAL A 123 -7.96 19.03 -14.90
CA VAL A 123 -9.08 18.08 -14.99
C VAL A 123 -10.31 18.62 -14.27
N TYR A 124 -10.15 19.15 -13.06
CA TYR A 124 -11.28 19.67 -12.26
C TYR A 124 -11.90 20.95 -12.81
N ARG A 125 -11.24 21.67 -13.72
CA ARG A 125 -11.88 22.75 -14.48
C ARG A 125 -12.92 22.24 -15.48
N GLN A 126 -12.82 20.98 -15.90
CA GLN A 126 -13.76 20.35 -16.83
C GLN A 126 -14.79 19.48 -16.12
N ILE A 127 -14.36 18.83 -15.04
CA ILE A 127 -15.21 17.94 -14.22
C ILE A 127 -14.98 18.36 -12.77
N SER A 128 -16.01 18.89 -12.10
CA SER A 128 -15.82 19.28 -10.69
C SER A 128 -15.35 18.09 -9.84
N PHE A 129 -14.50 18.36 -8.84
CA PHE A 129 -14.09 17.29 -7.91
C PHE A 129 -15.28 16.63 -7.23
N ALA A 130 -16.39 17.36 -7.02
CA ALA A 130 -17.62 16.81 -6.44
C ALA A 130 -18.24 15.75 -7.36
N ASP A 131 -18.37 16.04 -8.67
CA ASP A 131 -18.91 15.08 -9.64
C ASP A 131 -17.99 13.88 -9.83
N HIS A 132 -16.68 14.10 -9.76
CA HIS A 132 -15.66 13.06 -9.87
C HIS A 132 -15.73 12.11 -8.66
N TYR A 133 -15.69 12.68 -7.45
CA TYR A 133 -15.81 11.94 -6.20
C TYR A 133 -17.13 11.17 -6.08
N ALA A 134 -18.22 11.72 -6.59
CA ALA A 134 -19.52 11.05 -6.59
C ALA A 134 -19.52 9.74 -7.38
N VAL A 135 -18.56 9.52 -8.28
CA VAL A 135 -18.40 8.29 -9.05
C VAL A 135 -17.31 7.40 -8.46
N ASN A 136 -16.07 7.89 -8.38
CA ASN A 136 -14.92 7.07 -7.96
C ASN A 136 -14.69 7.04 -6.45
N GLY A 137 -15.14 8.06 -5.72
CA GLY A 137 -15.00 8.15 -4.27
C GLY A 137 -13.57 8.32 -3.77
N LEU A 138 -12.62 8.73 -4.63
CA LEU A 138 -11.21 8.79 -4.26
C LEU A 138 -10.84 10.14 -3.65
N GLN A 139 -9.97 10.09 -2.65
CA GLN A 139 -9.25 11.22 -2.11
C GLN A 139 -8.54 11.99 -3.23
N HIS A 140 -8.50 13.32 -3.13
CA HIS A 140 -7.66 14.10 -4.01
C HIS A 140 -6.17 13.84 -3.71
N LEU A 141 -5.50 13.20 -4.66
CA LEU A 141 -4.05 13.01 -4.70
C LEU A 141 -3.56 13.36 -6.11
N PRO A 142 -2.58 14.26 -6.27
CA PRO A 142 -2.20 14.78 -7.58
C PRO A 142 -1.59 13.72 -8.52
N PHE A 143 -1.21 12.58 -7.98
CA PHE A 143 -0.53 11.51 -8.69
C PHE A 143 -1.41 10.28 -9.00
N THR A 144 -2.73 10.36 -8.81
CA THR A 144 -3.66 9.28 -9.21
C THR A 144 -3.51 8.96 -10.69
N THR A 145 -3.69 7.69 -11.08
CA THR A 145 -3.46 7.19 -12.45
C THR A 145 -4.14 8.05 -13.51
N GLU A 146 -5.36 8.50 -13.26
CA GLU A 146 -6.11 9.38 -14.17
C GLU A 146 -5.37 10.67 -14.48
N PHE A 147 -4.77 11.33 -13.47
CA PHE A 147 -3.97 12.55 -13.68
C PHE A 147 -2.65 12.24 -14.36
N GLN A 148 -2.04 11.11 -14.04
CA GLN A 148 -0.85 10.63 -14.73
C GLN A 148 -1.12 10.41 -16.23
N LEU A 149 -2.28 9.88 -16.60
CA LEU A 149 -2.70 9.72 -17.99
C LEU A 149 -2.90 11.06 -18.70
N VAL A 150 -3.53 12.01 -18.03
CA VAL A 150 -3.74 13.37 -18.58
C VAL A 150 -2.43 14.13 -18.71
N ALA A 151 -1.51 14.01 -17.76
CA ALA A 151 -0.17 14.62 -17.82
C ALA A 151 0.61 14.23 -19.08
N GLY A 152 0.14 13.26 -19.81
CA GLY A 152 0.82 12.81 -21.01
C GLY A 152 1.86 11.77 -20.73
N GLY A 153 1.54 10.80 -19.99
CA GLY A 153 2.29 9.57 -19.81
C GLY A 153 3.70 9.49 -20.37
N SER A 154 4.32 8.38 -20.16
CA SER A 154 5.62 7.99 -20.72
C SER A 154 5.68 8.02 -22.27
N ALA A 155 4.57 8.36 -22.89
CA ALA A 155 4.42 8.27 -24.32
C ALA A 155 4.17 9.67 -24.89
N SER A 156 4.97 10.08 -25.88
CA SER A 156 4.57 11.10 -26.85
C SER A 156 3.24 10.69 -27.47
N ASP A 157 2.53 11.57 -28.17
CA ASP A 157 1.31 11.18 -28.89
C ASP A 157 1.58 10.03 -29.89
N ASP A 158 2.79 9.97 -30.47
CA ASP A 158 3.23 8.88 -31.35
C ASP A 158 3.42 7.55 -30.55
N ASP A 159 3.93 7.60 -29.33
CA ASP A 159 4.06 6.43 -28.49
C ASP A 159 2.68 5.95 -28.01
N TRP A 160 1.75 6.86 -27.66
CA TRP A 160 0.38 6.51 -27.27
C TRP A 160 -0.37 5.79 -28.40
N ALA A 161 -0.09 6.16 -29.65
CA ALA A 161 -0.65 5.46 -30.80
C ALA A 161 -0.22 3.97 -30.90
N ARG A 162 0.89 3.60 -30.28
CA ARG A 162 1.39 2.21 -30.21
C ARG A 162 0.86 1.41 -29.03
N VAL A 163 0.24 2.09 -28.05
CA VAL A 163 -0.24 1.45 -26.81
C VAL A 163 -1.49 0.61 -27.12
N GLU A 164 -1.42 -0.67 -26.79
CA GLU A 164 -2.54 -1.61 -26.87
C GLU A 164 -3.12 -1.94 -25.50
N LYS A 165 -2.30 -1.94 -24.43
CA LYS A 165 -2.73 -2.26 -23.06
C LYS A 165 -2.04 -1.39 -22.02
N LEU A 166 -2.80 -1.12 -20.95
CA LEU A 166 -2.33 -0.53 -19.70
C LEU A 166 -2.45 -1.60 -18.61
N LEU A 167 -1.36 -1.87 -17.90
CA LEU A 167 -1.34 -2.78 -16.76
C LEU A 167 -0.76 -2.07 -15.54
N LEU A 168 -1.43 -2.16 -14.39
CA LEU A 168 -0.86 -1.71 -13.13
C LEU A 168 0.38 -2.56 -12.77
N ILE A 169 1.23 -2.08 -11.91
CA ILE A 169 2.53 -2.74 -11.63
C ILE A 169 2.37 -4.22 -11.24
N PRO A 170 1.47 -4.63 -10.32
CA PRO A 170 1.33 -6.04 -9.98
C PRO A 170 0.74 -6.87 -11.14
N ASP A 171 -0.16 -6.28 -11.92
CA ASP A 171 -0.76 -6.92 -13.09
C ASP A 171 0.28 -7.09 -14.21
N LEU A 172 1.19 -6.13 -14.37
CA LEU A 172 2.33 -6.24 -15.31
C LEU A 172 3.25 -7.40 -14.93
N VAL A 173 3.55 -7.58 -13.64
CA VAL A 173 4.34 -8.71 -13.16
C VAL A 173 3.58 -10.02 -13.36
N ALA A 174 2.29 -10.07 -13.03
CA ALA A 174 1.44 -11.23 -13.26
C ALA A 174 1.36 -11.60 -14.77
N TYR A 175 1.31 -10.59 -15.64
CA TYR A 175 1.41 -10.78 -17.10
C TYR A 175 2.76 -11.40 -17.50
N TRP A 176 3.87 -10.92 -17.00
CA TRP A 176 5.18 -11.50 -17.31
C TRP A 176 5.34 -12.93 -16.77
N LEU A 177 4.66 -13.26 -15.69
CA LEU A 177 4.62 -14.64 -15.17
C LEU A 177 3.77 -15.59 -16.03
N THR A 178 2.63 -15.10 -16.60
CA THR A 178 1.57 -15.95 -17.16
C THR A 178 1.21 -15.70 -18.62
N GLY A 179 1.55 -14.53 -19.17
CA GLY A 179 1.07 -14.07 -20.47
C GLY A 179 -0.38 -13.55 -20.47
N ARG A 180 -1.09 -13.52 -19.33
CA ARG A 180 -2.48 -13.05 -19.20
C ARG A 180 -2.54 -11.59 -18.78
N GLN A 181 -3.32 -10.79 -19.48
CA GLN A 181 -3.52 -9.35 -19.23
C GLN A 181 -4.85 -9.16 -18.51
N VAL A 182 -4.81 -9.02 -17.21
CA VAL A 182 -5.95 -8.73 -16.33
C VAL A 182 -5.63 -7.54 -15.43
N ALA A 183 -6.63 -6.95 -14.78
CA ALA A 183 -6.45 -5.97 -13.71
C ALA A 183 -7.18 -6.45 -12.46
N GLU A 184 -6.49 -6.48 -11.33
CA GLU A 184 -7.11 -6.86 -10.07
C GLU A 184 -7.82 -5.66 -9.43
N VAL A 185 -9.06 -5.87 -8.97
CA VAL A 185 -9.99 -4.78 -8.60
C VAL A 185 -9.50 -3.91 -7.46
N THR A 186 -8.73 -4.43 -6.49
CA THR A 186 -8.29 -3.63 -5.32
C THR A 186 -7.26 -2.59 -5.73
N ASN A 187 -6.35 -2.94 -6.65
CA ASN A 187 -5.40 -1.98 -7.21
C ASN A 187 -6.06 -1.11 -8.29
N ALA A 188 -6.88 -1.69 -9.15
CA ALA A 188 -7.62 -0.93 -10.17
C ALA A 188 -8.51 0.16 -9.55
N SER A 189 -9.04 -0.04 -8.34
CA SER A 189 -9.86 0.95 -7.63
C SER A 189 -9.11 2.22 -7.23
N THR A 190 -7.77 2.19 -7.25
CA THR A 190 -6.94 3.37 -6.91
C THR A 190 -6.68 4.29 -8.10
N THR A 191 -7.10 3.88 -9.30
CA THR A 191 -6.75 4.55 -10.55
C THR A 191 -7.52 5.85 -10.83
N GLY A 192 -8.65 6.06 -10.16
CA GLY A 192 -9.60 7.12 -10.50
C GLY A 192 -10.53 6.75 -11.65
N LEU A 193 -10.40 5.57 -12.24
CA LEU A 193 -11.12 5.14 -13.44
C LEU A 193 -12.30 4.19 -13.16
N LEU A 194 -12.47 3.71 -11.92
CA LEU A 194 -13.58 2.85 -11.51
C LEU A 194 -14.75 3.66 -10.94
N ASP A 195 -15.96 3.14 -11.14
CA ASP A 195 -17.11 3.52 -10.33
C ASP A 195 -17.12 2.67 -9.03
N ALA A 196 -17.05 3.34 -7.90
CA ALA A 196 -16.97 2.72 -6.58
C ALA A 196 -18.20 1.87 -6.21
N ARG A 197 -19.36 2.12 -6.86
CA ARG A 197 -20.61 1.37 -6.62
C ARG A 197 -20.69 0.11 -7.47
N THR A 198 -20.38 0.24 -8.77
CA THR A 198 -20.46 -0.89 -9.71
C THR A 198 -19.24 -1.78 -9.69
N ARG A 199 -18.12 -1.30 -9.15
CA ARG A 199 -16.82 -1.98 -9.10
C ARG A 199 -16.28 -2.31 -10.50
N ASP A 200 -16.63 -1.50 -11.49
CA ASP A 200 -16.23 -1.67 -12.89
C ASP A 200 -15.67 -0.35 -13.44
N TRP A 201 -14.96 -0.43 -14.55
CA TRP A 201 -14.44 0.73 -15.27
C TRP A 201 -15.58 1.70 -15.63
N SER A 202 -15.50 2.94 -15.17
CA SER A 202 -16.51 3.94 -15.39
C SER A 202 -16.43 4.51 -16.79
N ALA A 203 -17.45 4.23 -17.63
CA ALA A 203 -17.54 4.81 -18.96
C ALA A 203 -17.61 6.35 -18.91
N ASP A 204 -18.34 6.90 -17.94
CA ASP A 204 -18.49 8.34 -17.76
C ASP A 204 -17.14 9.02 -17.45
N LEU A 205 -16.35 8.48 -16.51
CA LEU A 205 -15.02 9.03 -16.19
C LEU A 205 -14.06 8.93 -17.37
N LEU A 206 -14.06 7.79 -18.07
CA LEU A 206 -13.21 7.58 -19.24
C LEU A 206 -13.53 8.54 -20.38
N ASP A 207 -14.81 8.78 -20.66
CA ASP A 207 -15.26 9.73 -21.69
C ASP A 207 -14.88 11.17 -21.33
N ARG A 208 -14.99 11.55 -20.06
CA ARG A 208 -14.60 12.88 -19.56
C ARG A 208 -13.10 13.09 -19.63
N LEU A 209 -12.29 12.08 -19.28
CA LEU A 209 -10.82 12.14 -19.44
C LEU A 209 -10.42 12.26 -20.91
N ALA A 210 -11.11 11.55 -21.81
CA ALA A 210 -10.88 11.69 -23.25
C ALA A 210 -11.27 13.09 -23.77
N ALA A 211 -12.29 13.74 -23.16
CA ALA A 211 -12.63 15.13 -23.48
C ALA A 211 -11.56 16.11 -22.98
N ALA A 212 -10.97 15.86 -21.80
CA ALA A 212 -9.88 16.65 -21.26
C ALA A 212 -8.58 16.48 -22.08
N ARG A 213 -8.29 15.27 -22.53
CA ARG A 213 -7.17 14.94 -23.40
C ARG A 213 -7.61 14.03 -24.55
N PRO A 214 -7.78 14.57 -25.77
CA PRO A 214 -8.24 13.79 -26.92
C PRO A 214 -7.38 12.55 -27.25
N GLY A 215 -6.08 12.57 -26.94
CA GLY A 215 -5.18 11.41 -27.10
C GLY A 215 -5.60 10.20 -26.28
N LEU A 216 -6.42 10.36 -25.23
CA LEU A 216 -6.97 9.26 -24.44
C LEU A 216 -8.24 8.64 -25.04
N ALA A 217 -8.69 9.11 -26.20
CA ALA A 217 -9.79 8.47 -26.91
C ALA A 217 -9.50 6.97 -27.12
N GLY A 218 -10.50 6.11 -26.78
CA GLY A 218 -10.32 4.66 -26.84
C GLY A 218 -9.56 4.05 -25.65
N LEU A 219 -9.26 4.79 -24.58
CA LEU A 219 -8.62 4.26 -23.36
C LEU A 219 -9.35 3.03 -22.81
N ARG A 220 -10.70 2.99 -22.85
CA ARG A 220 -11.49 1.82 -22.42
C ARG A 220 -11.03 0.51 -23.07
N GLY A 221 -10.69 0.53 -24.34
CA GLY A 221 -10.20 -0.66 -25.07
C GLY A 221 -8.80 -1.11 -24.65
N ARG A 222 -8.06 -0.23 -24.02
CA ARG A 222 -6.70 -0.49 -23.50
C ARG A 222 -6.69 -0.97 -22.06
N LEU A 223 -7.79 -0.79 -21.30
CA LEU A 223 -7.94 -1.34 -19.97
C LEU A 223 -8.24 -2.84 -20.04
N PRO A 224 -7.62 -3.67 -19.20
CA PRO A 224 -7.87 -5.11 -19.18
C PRO A 224 -9.19 -5.45 -18.48
N GLU A 225 -9.59 -6.72 -18.58
CA GLU A 225 -10.68 -7.31 -17.80
C GLU A 225 -10.34 -7.25 -16.32
N LEU A 226 -11.34 -6.88 -15.50
CA LEU A 226 -11.22 -6.87 -14.06
C LEU A 226 -11.38 -8.28 -13.49
N VAL A 227 -10.55 -8.60 -12.49
CA VAL A 227 -10.63 -9.86 -11.76
C VAL A 227 -10.68 -9.59 -10.26
N GLU A 228 -11.40 -10.43 -9.52
CA GLU A 228 -11.47 -10.38 -8.06
C GLU A 228 -10.30 -11.14 -7.43
N PRO A 229 -9.89 -10.79 -6.19
CA PRO A 229 -8.91 -11.57 -5.44
C PRO A 229 -9.35 -13.04 -5.29
N GLY A 230 -8.43 -13.96 -5.53
CA GLY A 230 -8.66 -15.40 -5.57
C GLY A 230 -8.89 -15.96 -6.96
N ALA A 231 -9.07 -15.12 -7.98
CA ALA A 231 -9.19 -15.60 -9.36
C ALA A 231 -7.87 -16.19 -9.88
N ALA A 232 -7.96 -17.25 -10.66
CA ALA A 232 -6.82 -17.84 -11.37
C ALA A 232 -6.43 -16.93 -12.54
N VAL A 233 -5.20 -16.40 -12.51
CA VAL A 233 -4.65 -15.61 -13.63
C VAL A 233 -4.13 -16.55 -14.71
N GLY A 234 -3.30 -17.51 -14.35
CA GLY A 234 -2.73 -18.49 -15.30
C GLY A 234 -1.60 -19.28 -14.67
N HIS A 235 -1.00 -20.15 -15.46
CA HIS A 235 0.19 -20.91 -15.03
C HIS A 235 1.46 -20.20 -15.47
N LEU A 236 2.57 -20.47 -14.78
CA LEU A 236 3.89 -19.95 -15.15
C LEU A 236 4.25 -20.27 -16.59
N LEU A 237 4.69 -19.27 -17.33
CA LEU A 237 5.23 -19.46 -18.68
C LEU A 237 6.44 -20.40 -18.68
N PRO A 238 6.67 -21.18 -19.76
CA PRO A 238 7.83 -22.07 -19.88
C PRO A 238 9.17 -21.39 -19.58
N ALA A 239 9.37 -20.17 -20.08
CA ALA A 239 10.59 -19.41 -19.84
C ALA A 239 10.78 -19.03 -18.36
N VAL A 240 9.69 -18.74 -17.64
CA VAL A 240 9.74 -18.45 -16.19
C VAL A 240 10.06 -19.73 -15.41
N ARG A 241 9.44 -20.85 -15.78
CA ARG A 241 9.74 -22.17 -15.16
C ARG A 241 11.20 -22.55 -15.35
N GLU A 242 11.75 -22.36 -16.54
CA GLU A 242 13.17 -22.60 -16.82
C GLU A 242 14.08 -21.68 -15.99
N ALA A 243 13.77 -20.38 -15.93
CA ALA A 243 14.56 -19.39 -15.21
C ALA A 243 14.56 -19.60 -13.69
N THR A 244 13.47 -20.13 -13.12
CA THR A 244 13.28 -20.26 -11.67
C THR A 244 13.47 -21.69 -11.15
N GLY A 245 13.38 -22.69 -12.00
CA GLY A 245 13.35 -24.09 -11.61
C GLY A 245 12.03 -24.53 -10.96
N LEU A 246 11.00 -23.67 -10.99
CA LEU A 246 9.67 -24.00 -10.50
C LEU A 246 8.91 -24.85 -11.53
N GLY A 247 7.97 -25.68 -11.03
CA GLY A 247 7.06 -26.46 -11.87
C GLY A 247 5.94 -25.62 -12.50
N ASP A 248 4.86 -26.30 -12.84
CA ASP A 248 3.66 -25.68 -13.40
C ASP A 248 2.79 -25.07 -12.28
N VAL A 249 3.28 -23.98 -11.69
CA VAL A 249 2.63 -23.31 -10.56
C VAL A 249 1.58 -22.32 -11.06
N LEU A 250 0.44 -22.28 -10.37
CA LEU A 250 -0.66 -21.35 -10.65
C LEU A 250 -0.34 -19.95 -10.10
N VAL A 251 -0.54 -18.91 -10.90
CA VAL A 251 -0.54 -17.51 -10.46
C VAL A 251 -1.98 -17.10 -10.16
N LEU A 252 -2.19 -16.56 -8.99
CA LEU A 252 -3.49 -16.15 -8.48
C LEU A 252 -3.53 -14.63 -8.30
N ALA A 253 -4.63 -14.01 -8.69
CA ALA A 253 -4.92 -12.66 -8.27
C ALA A 253 -5.09 -12.65 -6.74
N VAL A 254 -4.42 -11.73 -6.08
CA VAL A 254 -4.57 -11.48 -4.65
C VAL A 254 -5.13 -10.07 -4.48
N ALA A 255 -5.33 -9.57 -3.27
CA ALA A 255 -5.61 -8.16 -3.09
C ALA A 255 -4.33 -7.38 -3.47
N SER A 256 -4.18 -7.06 -4.75
CA SER A 256 -2.89 -6.68 -5.34
C SER A 256 -2.43 -5.26 -5.03
N HIS A 257 -3.28 -4.41 -4.45
CA HIS A 257 -2.81 -3.24 -3.72
C HIS A 257 -2.25 -3.71 -2.36
N ASP A 258 -0.96 -3.45 -2.07
CA ASP A 258 -0.25 -3.89 -0.86
C ASP A 258 -1.05 -3.64 0.43
N THR A 259 -1.68 -2.46 0.52
CA THR A 259 -2.55 -2.12 1.65
C THR A 259 -3.82 -2.97 1.70
N ALA A 260 -4.38 -3.37 0.56
CA ALA A 260 -5.55 -4.26 0.55
C ALA A 260 -5.19 -5.65 1.10
N SER A 261 -4.04 -6.18 0.69
CA SER A 261 -3.49 -7.40 1.29
C SER A 261 -3.21 -7.23 2.78
N ALA A 262 -2.62 -6.11 3.21
CA ALA A 262 -2.35 -5.84 4.61
C ALA A 262 -3.63 -5.77 5.45
N VAL A 263 -4.70 -5.14 4.96
CA VAL A 263 -6.00 -5.06 5.64
C VAL A 263 -6.70 -6.42 5.68
N ALA A 264 -6.55 -7.24 4.64
CA ALA A 264 -7.07 -8.62 4.65
C ALA A 264 -6.45 -9.44 5.77
N ALA A 265 -5.15 -9.25 6.07
CA ALA A 265 -4.45 -9.92 7.16
C ALA A 265 -4.56 -9.19 8.51
N ALA A 266 -5.05 -7.96 8.55
CA ALA A 266 -5.29 -7.28 9.81
C ALA A 266 -6.37 -8.03 10.60
N PRO A 267 -6.13 -8.44 11.86
CA PRO A 267 -7.07 -9.25 12.62
C PRO A 267 -8.23 -8.41 13.17
N LEU A 268 -8.89 -7.64 12.29
CA LEU A 268 -9.95 -6.69 12.60
C LEU A 268 -11.15 -7.39 13.26
N GLY A 269 -11.73 -6.73 14.26
CA GLY A 269 -13.09 -6.97 14.73
C GLY A 269 -14.09 -6.15 13.91
N ALA A 270 -15.38 -6.38 14.12
CA ALA A 270 -16.45 -5.71 13.38
C ALA A 270 -16.47 -4.17 13.58
N SER A 271 -15.95 -3.67 14.69
CA SER A 271 -15.94 -2.26 15.07
C SER A 271 -14.51 -1.69 15.18
N ALA A 272 -13.59 -2.25 14.41
CA ALA A 272 -12.19 -1.85 14.49
C ALA A 272 -11.80 -0.90 13.35
N ALA A 273 -10.98 0.12 13.68
CA ALA A 273 -10.22 0.87 12.69
C ALA A 273 -8.88 0.19 12.42
N TYR A 274 -8.27 0.51 11.30
CA TYR A 274 -6.90 0.07 10.99
C TYR A 274 -5.98 1.24 10.65
N ILE A 275 -4.70 1.02 10.89
CA ILE A 275 -3.59 1.85 10.40
C ILE A 275 -2.61 0.91 9.70
N SER A 276 -2.55 0.96 8.39
CA SER A 276 -1.44 0.35 7.64
C SER A 276 -0.27 1.32 7.69
N SER A 277 0.69 1.04 8.58
CA SER A 277 1.75 1.97 8.94
C SER A 277 3.08 1.60 8.29
N GLY A 278 3.53 2.45 7.39
CA GLY A 278 4.80 2.38 6.68
C GLY A 278 5.33 3.78 6.38
N THR A 279 5.88 4.00 5.20
CA THR A 279 6.26 5.32 4.68
C THR A 279 5.07 6.27 4.71
N TRP A 280 3.92 5.81 4.22
CA TRP A 280 2.59 6.39 4.43
C TRP A 280 1.88 5.65 5.55
N SER A 281 0.89 6.30 6.15
CA SER A 281 -0.09 5.67 7.05
C SER A 281 -1.46 5.74 6.40
N LEU A 282 -2.01 4.59 6.02
CA LEU A 282 -3.36 4.51 5.51
C LEU A 282 -4.29 4.20 6.69
N VAL A 283 -5.07 5.21 7.08
CA VAL A 283 -5.88 5.20 8.31
C VAL A 283 -7.34 5.15 7.95
N GLY A 284 -8.07 4.11 8.40
CA GLY A 284 -9.46 3.99 8.00
C GLY A 284 -10.23 2.83 8.60
N LEU A 285 -11.35 2.54 7.95
CA LEU A 285 -12.33 1.52 8.31
C LEU A 285 -12.52 0.56 7.13
N GLU A 286 -12.88 -0.68 7.43
CA GLU A 286 -13.38 -1.61 6.44
C GLU A 286 -14.91 -1.59 6.48
N LEU A 287 -15.53 -1.22 5.37
CA LEU A 287 -16.97 -1.00 5.25
C LEU A 287 -17.61 -1.93 4.21
N PRO A 288 -18.92 -2.23 4.31
CA PRO A 288 -19.62 -3.03 3.31
C PRO A 288 -19.99 -2.24 2.04
N ALA A 289 -19.89 -0.91 2.06
CA ALA A 289 -20.26 -0.04 0.95
C ALA A 289 -19.48 1.29 1.00
N PRO A 290 -19.30 1.99 -0.15
CA PRO A 290 -18.57 3.24 -0.21
C PRO A 290 -19.37 4.41 0.42
N VAL A 291 -18.65 5.37 1.03
CA VAL A 291 -19.17 6.61 1.59
C VAL A 291 -18.90 7.75 0.60
N LEU A 292 -19.87 8.05 -0.26
CA LEU A 292 -19.75 9.00 -1.38
C LEU A 292 -20.49 10.31 -1.08
N THR A 293 -20.44 10.79 0.16
CA THR A 293 -21.10 12.02 0.60
C THR A 293 -20.22 13.25 0.36
N GLU A 294 -20.83 14.42 0.25
CA GLU A 294 -20.09 15.69 0.17
C GLU A 294 -19.20 15.92 1.40
N ALA A 295 -19.67 15.51 2.59
CA ALA A 295 -18.88 15.60 3.81
C ALA A 295 -17.63 14.71 3.76
N SER A 296 -17.74 13.50 3.19
CA SER A 296 -16.62 12.59 2.98
C SER A 296 -15.61 13.17 1.99
N ARG A 297 -16.09 13.74 0.88
CA ARG A 297 -15.27 14.44 -0.11
C ARG A 297 -14.52 15.62 0.51
N ALA A 298 -15.23 16.46 1.26
CA ALA A 298 -14.63 17.64 1.92
C ALA A 298 -13.58 17.26 2.96
N ALA A 299 -13.74 16.13 3.63
CA ALA A 299 -12.76 15.57 4.57
C ALA A 299 -11.64 14.78 3.86
N ASN A 300 -11.66 14.72 2.54
CA ASN A 300 -10.65 14.08 1.67
C ASN A 300 -10.42 12.59 2.02
N PHE A 301 -11.51 11.82 2.20
CA PHE A 301 -11.45 10.36 2.34
C PHE A 301 -11.54 9.66 0.99
N THR A 302 -10.95 8.47 0.91
CA THR A 302 -10.97 7.59 -0.27
C THR A 302 -11.77 6.32 0.02
N ASN A 303 -12.39 5.77 -1.02
CA ASN A 303 -13.13 4.50 -1.02
C ASN A 303 -12.43 3.53 -1.97
N GLU A 304 -11.52 2.74 -1.47
CA GLU A 304 -10.78 1.75 -2.24
C GLU A 304 -11.38 0.36 -2.03
N LEU A 305 -11.42 -0.45 -3.08
CA LEU A 305 -11.98 -1.80 -2.98
C LEU A 305 -11.10 -2.72 -2.12
N GLY A 306 -11.75 -3.55 -1.32
CA GLY A 306 -11.14 -4.56 -0.46
C GLY A 306 -11.53 -5.97 -0.87
N LEU A 307 -11.06 -6.94 -0.09
CA LEU A 307 -11.36 -8.36 -0.25
C LEU A 307 -12.85 -8.64 0.05
N ASP A 308 -13.43 -9.62 -0.64
CA ASP A 308 -14.82 -10.09 -0.44
C ASP A 308 -15.89 -8.99 -0.60
N GLY A 309 -15.65 -8.02 -1.47
CA GLY A 309 -16.60 -6.95 -1.73
C GLY A 309 -16.59 -5.82 -0.72
N THR A 310 -15.68 -5.82 0.25
CA THR A 310 -15.51 -4.73 1.20
C THR A 310 -14.96 -3.47 0.54
N VAL A 311 -15.08 -2.35 1.23
CA VAL A 311 -14.49 -1.06 0.87
C VAL A 311 -13.55 -0.63 1.98
N ARG A 312 -12.34 -0.31 1.64
CA ARG A 312 -11.37 0.34 2.52
C ARG A 312 -11.64 1.83 2.48
N TYR A 313 -12.41 2.31 3.44
CA TYR A 313 -12.71 3.72 3.63
C TYR A 313 -11.62 4.35 4.46
N LEU A 314 -10.72 5.10 3.85
CA LEU A 314 -9.51 5.54 4.50
C LEU A 314 -9.09 6.95 4.06
N ARG A 315 -8.11 7.50 4.77
CA ARG A 315 -7.34 8.66 4.34
C ARG A 315 -5.85 8.32 4.37
N ASN A 316 -5.13 8.70 3.32
CA ASN A 316 -3.69 8.69 3.33
C ASN A 316 -3.21 9.84 4.23
N VAL A 317 -2.50 9.49 5.26
CA VAL A 317 -1.88 10.39 6.24
C VAL A 317 -0.38 10.19 6.13
N MET A 318 0.40 11.25 6.34
CA MET A 318 1.86 11.10 6.37
C MET A 318 2.25 10.07 7.43
N GLY A 319 3.15 9.15 7.06
CA GLY A 319 3.60 8.07 7.92
C GLY A 319 5.00 8.30 8.49
N LEU A 320 5.74 7.21 8.65
CA LEU A 320 7.12 7.24 9.19
C LEU A 320 8.13 7.90 8.25
N TRP A 321 7.74 8.29 7.04
CA TRP A 321 8.58 9.04 6.10
C TRP A 321 9.26 10.24 6.73
N VAL A 322 8.55 11.02 7.56
CA VAL A 322 9.11 12.20 8.23
C VAL A 322 10.25 11.81 9.18
N LEU A 323 10.06 10.73 9.94
CA LEU A 323 11.10 10.21 10.83
C LEU A 323 12.27 9.61 10.02
N ASP A 324 11.98 8.83 8.98
CA ASP A 324 12.99 8.18 8.14
C ASP A 324 13.87 9.20 7.42
N GLU A 325 13.30 10.29 6.93
CA GLU A 325 14.04 11.41 6.32
C GLU A 325 14.92 12.13 7.36
N CYS A 326 14.42 12.32 8.58
CA CYS A 326 15.25 12.87 9.66
C CYS A 326 16.43 11.95 9.98
N VAL A 327 16.19 10.64 10.12
CA VAL A 327 17.24 9.64 10.38
C VAL A 327 18.27 9.63 9.24
N ARG A 328 17.83 9.70 8.00
CA ARG A 328 18.70 9.75 6.82
C ARG A 328 19.57 11.02 6.80
N ALA A 329 18.95 12.17 7.07
CA ALA A 329 19.66 13.44 7.15
C ALA A 329 20.71 13.44 8.27
N TRP A 330 20.37 12.91 9.45
CA TRP A 330 21.33 12.81 10.57
C TRP A 330 22.43 11.81 10.28
N ALA A 331 22.15 10.66 9.70
CA ALA A 331 23.17 9.69 9.30
C ALA A 331 24.17 10.30 8.30
N ALA A 332 23.67 11.08 7.34
CA ALA A 332 24.53 11.78 6.38
C ALA A 332 25.40 12.87 7.06
N ALA A 333 24.84 13.62 7.99
CA ALA A 333 25.54 14.68 8.72
C ALA A 333 26.60 14.10 9.71
N ASP A 334 26.29 12.99 10.38
CA ASP A 334 27.18 12.34 11.36
C ASP A 334 28.21 11.42 10.69
N GLY A 335 28.01 11.05 9.42
CA GLY A 335 28.83 10.07 8.71
C GLY A 335 28.72 8.64 9.27
N ALA A 336 27.66 8.33 10.03
CA ALA A 336 27.41 7.07 10.70
C ALA A 336 25.92 6.75 10.79
N PRO A 337 25.51 5.48 10.83
CA PRO A 337 24.12 5.10 11.06
C PRO A 337 23.61 5.62 12.40
N VAL A 338 22.33 6.05 12.45
CA VAL A 338 21.65 6.48 13.67
C VAL A 338 21.19 5.24 14.47
N ASP A 339 21.47 5.20 15.76
CA ASP A 339 20.86 4.23 16.68
C ASP A 339 19.37 4.58 16.90
N LEU A 340 18.52 4.11 15.99
CA LEU A 340 17.09 4.38 16.05
C LEU A 340 16.42 3.82 17.33
N PRO A 341 16.72 2.58 17.79
CA PRO A 341 16.17 2.10 19.05
C PRO A 341 16.53 2.99 20.25
N GLY A 342 17.79 3.39 20.38
CA GLY A 342 18.24 4.29 21.44
C GLY A 342 17.59 5.68 21.34
N LEU A 343 17.40 6.19 20.12
CA LEU A 343 16.75 7.47 19.86
C LEU A 343 15.25 7.45 20.24
N LEU A 344 14.55 6.36 19.92
CA LEU A 344 13.14 6.17 20.30
C LEU A 344 12.97 6.05 21.81
N ALA A 345 13.87 5.33 22.50
CA ALA A 345 13.87 5.23 23.96
C ALA A 345 14.12 6.60 24.62
N ALA A 346 15.04 7.40 24.06
CA ALA A 346 15.26 8.77 24.52
C ALA A 346 14.06 9.68 24.25
N ALA A 347 13.41 9.55 23.09
CA ALA A 347 12.19 10.31 22.75
C ALA A 347 11.01 9.96 23.69
N GLU A 348 10.93 8.73 24.17
CA GLU A 348 9.92 8.33 25.18
C GLU A 348 10.07 9.09 26.50
N ALA A 349 11.30 9.37 26.91
CA ALA A 349 11.58 10.14 28.12
C ALA A 349 11.30 11.65 27.99
N GLU A 350 11.14 12.15 26.75
CA GLU A 350 10.79 13.56 26.51
C GLU A 350 9.33 13.85 26.88
N PRO A 351 9.04 15.04 27.41
CA PRO A 351 7.67 15.46 27.67
C PRO A 351 6.82 15.46 26.40
N GLY A 352 5.69 14.74 26.44
CA GLY A 352 4.75 14.68 25.33
C GLY A 352 3.81 15.88 25.23
N GLY A 353 3.14 16.02 24.07
CA GLY A 353 2.09 17.01 23.87
C GLY A 353 2.55 18.46 23.84
N ARG A 354 3.85 18.74 23.73
CA ARG A 354 4.39 20.11 23.69
C ARG A 354 3.93 20.88 22.46
N CYS A 355 3.83 20.18 21.33
CA CYS A 355 3.50 20.76 20.04
C CYS A 355 3.00 19.66 19.11
N LEU A 356 2.02 19.97 18.26
CA LEU A 356 1.55 19.11 17.19
C LEU A 356 1.70 19.87 15.87
N VAL A 357 2.57 19.38 14.99
CA VAL A 357 2.71 19.90 13.63
C VAL A 357 1.71 19.22 12.70
N ASP A 358 1.25 19.92 11.69
CA ASP A 358 0.43 19.31 10.64
C ASP A 358 1.33 18.51 9.70
N VAL A 359 1.44 17.20 9.98
CA VAL A 359 2.31 16.29 9.23
C VAL A 359 1.86 16.07 7.78
N ASP A 360 0.61 16.39 7.45
CA ASP A 360 0.06 16.27 6.10
C ASP A 360 0.36 17.51 5.23
N GLY A 361 1.09 18.51 5.77
CA GLY A 361 1.50 19.69 5.02
C GLY A 361 2.45 19.37 3.87
N ASP A 362 2.28 20.06 2.74
CA ASP A 362 3.05 19.86 1.49
C ASP A 362 4.57 19.91 1.71
N GLU A 363 5.02 20.69 2.70
CA GLU A 363 6.43 20.83 3.06
C GLU A 363 7.09 19.52 3.49
N PHE A 364 6.32 18.51 3.92
CA PHE A 364 6.84 17.21 4.34
C PHE A 364 6.84 16.15 3.24
N LEU A 365 6.30 16.45 2.05
CA LEU A 365 6.23 15.51 0.93
C LEU A 365 7.59 15.24 0.28
N ALA A 366 8.37 16.30 0.07
CA ALA A 366 9.63 16.20 -0.65
C ALA A 366 10.78 15.67 0.24
N PRO A 367 11.74 14.90 -0.32
CA PRO A 367 12.94 14.47 0.41
C PRO A 367 13.85 15.65 0.79
N GLY A 368 14.79 15.40 1.71
CA GLY A 368 15.85 16.33 2.12
C GLY A 368 15.46 17.21 3.30
N ASP A 369 16.42 17.72 4.02
CA ASP A 369 16.40 18.65 5.18
C ASP A 369 15.14 18.60 6.08
N MET A 370 14.62 17.40 6.30
CA MET A 370 13.41 17.18 7.07
C MET A 370 13.51 17.66 8.53
N PRO A 371 14.65 17.48 9.23
CA PRO A 371 14.80 18.00 10.60
C PRO A 371 14.53 19.50 10.68
N ARG A 372 15.05 20.27 9.71
CA ARG A 372 14.83 21.73 9.65
C ARG A 372 13.37 22.07 9.37
N ARG A 373 12.71 21.36 8.42
CA ARG A 373 11.30 21.61 8.11
C ARG A 373 10.41 21.38 9.32
N VAL A 374 10.66 20.32 10.11
CA VAL A 374 9.94 20.07 11.36
C VAL A 374 10.23 21.18 12.37
N SER A 375 11.50 21.59 12.54
CA SER A 375 11.87 22.69 13.44
C SER A 375 11.19 24.00 13.03
N ASP A 376 11.17 24.34 11.75
CA ASP A 376 10.50 25.53 11.20
C ASP A 376 8.97 25.47 11.44
N ALA A 377 8.36 24.29 11.28
CA ALA A 377 6.94 24.10 11.55
C ALA A 377 6.61 24.32 13.05
N VAL A 378 7.43 23.80 13.94
CA VAL A 378 7.31 24.05 15.40
C VAL A 378 7.45 25.53 15.73
N ALA A 379 8.45 26.21 15.14
CA ALA A 379 8.66 27.64 15.36
C ALA A 379 7.46 28.50 14.89
N ARG A 380 6.81 28.14 13.77
CA ARG A 380 5.59 28.82 13.31
C ARG A 380 4.41 28.71 14.28
N LEU A 381 4.39 27.68 15.12
CA LEU A 381 3.38 27.52 16.17
C LEU A 381 3.70 28.33 17.45
N GLY A 382 4.78 29.11 17.44
CA GLY A 382 5.19 29.95 18.57
C GLY A 382 5.75 29.15 19.76
N VAL A 383 6.18 27.91 19.53
CA VAL A 383 6.77 27.06 20.57
C VAL A 383 8.30 27.19 20.52
N GLU A 384 8.88 27.64 21.59
CA GLU A 384 10.34 27.74 21.73
C GLU A 384 10.91 26.33 22.04
N LEU A 385 11.18 25.56 21.03
CA LEU A 385 11.94 24.31 21.10
C LEU A 385 13.18 24.46 20.20
N HIS A 386 14.35 24.43 20.83
CA HIS A 386 15.62 24.37 20.08
C HIS A 386 15.82 22.93 19.60
N LEU A 387 15.52 22.64 18.34
CA LEU A 387 15.48 21.27 17.75
C LEU A 387 16.62 21.00 16.75
N ASP A 388 17.65 21.84 16.72
CA ASP A 388 18.70 21.90 15.71
C ASP A 388 20.05 21.27 16.16
N THR A 389 20.10 20.63 17.32
CA THR A 389 21.30 20.00 17.85
C THR A 389 21.14 18.50 18.05
N VAL A 390 22.25 17.77 18.12
CA VAL A 390 22.26 16.30 18.38
C VAL A 390 21.51 15.97 19.69
N SER A 391 21.69 16.77 20.72
CA SER A 391 21.07 16.55 22.03
C SER A 391 19.54 16.78 22.03
N THR A 392 19.00 17.46 21.02
CA THR A 392 17.57 17.73 20.92
C THR A 392 16.84 16.83 19.91
N ARG A 393 17.54 15.93 19.23
CA ARG A 393 16.93 14.93 18.32
C ARG A 393 15.81 14.11 18.99
N PRO A 394 15.95 13.65 20.26
CA PRO A 394 14.85 12.96 20.95
C PRO A 394 13.57 13.79 21.05
N ALA A 395 13.69 15.07 21.38
CA ALA A 395 12.54 15.98 21.47
C ALA A 395 11.89 16.19 20.09
N LEU A 396 12.68 16.30 19.00
CA LEU A 396 12.16 16.39 17.64
C LEU A 396 11.41 15.11 17.25
N VAL A 397 11.98 13.94 17.52
CA VAL A 397 11.34 12.65 17.30
C VAL A 397 10.03 12.54 18.09
N ARG A 398 10.01 13.01 19.34
CA ARG A 398 8.79 13.01 20.14
C ARG A 398 7.70 13.88 19.51
N VAL A 399 8.01 15.08 19.03
CA VAL A 399 7.06 15.95 18.32
C VAL A 399 6.52 15.25 17.05
N ILE A 400 7.38 14.62 16.27
CA ILE A 400 6.96 13.86 15.07
C ILE A 400 5.97 12.77 15.46
N LEU A 401 6.31 11.91 16.43
CA LEU A 401 5.46 10.77 16.81
C LEU A 401 4.14 11.21 17.48
N ASP A 402 4.16 12.24 18.32
CA ASP A 402 2.94 12.85 18.88
C ASP A 402 2.03 13.37 17.74
N SER A 403 2.62 14.03 16.74
CA SER A 403 1.87 14.58 15.59
C SER A 403 1.27 13.49 14.70
N LEU A 404 2.02 12.41 14.42
CA LEU A 404 1.53 11.25 13.65
C LEU A 404 0.39 10.53 14.39
N ALA A 405 0.51 10.35 15.70
CA ALA A 405 -0.53 9.75 16.53
C ALA A 405 -1.80 10.61 16.54
N ALA A 406 -1.66 11.93 16.68
CA ALA A 406 -2.78 12.87 16.66
C ALA A 406 -3.46 12.91 15.28
N ALA A 407 -2.70 12.90 14.18
CA ALA A 407 -3.24 12.85 12.82
C ALA A 407 -4.04 11.56 12.59
N SER A 408 -3.51 10.42 13.03
CA SER A 408 -4.21 9.13 12.97
C SER A 408 -5.50 9.15 13.79
N ALA A 409 -5.47 9.70 15.00
CA ALA A 409 -6.64 9.80 15.87
C ALA A 409 -7.74 10.69 15.24
N ARG A 410 -7.37 11.81 14.64
CA ARG A 410 -8.31 12.67 13.90
C ARG A 410 -8.95 11.90 12.72
N ALA A 411 -8.12 11.23 11.91
CA ALA A 411 -8.62 10.48 10.77
C ALA A 411 -9.59 9.37 11.18
N ILE A 412 -9.32 8.63 12.28
CA ILE A 412 -10.22 7.58 12.80
C ILE A 412 -11.53 8.20 13.30
N SER A 413 -11.48 9.31 14.05
CA SER A 413 -12.66 9.99 14.56
C SER A 413 -13.55 10.51 13.44
N GLU A 414 -12.96 11.13 12.42
CA GLU A 414 -13.66 11.62 11.22
C GLU A 414 -14.26 10.47 10.41
N ALA A 415 -13.50 9.39 10.17
CA ALA A 415 -14.00 8.21 9.47
C ALA A 415 -15.20 7.58 10.19
N SER A 416 -15.10 7.44 11.52
CA SER A 416 -16.17 6.93 12.38
C SER A 416 -17.45 7.77 12.25
N ALA A 417 -17.32 9.10 12.34
CA ALA A 417 -18.44 10.03 12.23
C ALA A 417 -19.08 10.01 10.84
N LEU A 418 -18.27 10.04 9.77
CA LEU A 418 -18.73 10.08 8.39
C LEU A 418 -19.38 8.77 7.93
N ALA A 419 -18.88 7.65 8.42
CA ALA A 419 -19.42 6.33 8.12
C ALA A 419 -20.58 5.93 9.07
N GLY A 420 -20.77 6.65 10.18
CA GLY A 420 -21.78 6.29 11.20
C GLY A 420 -21.45 4.99 11.94
N VAL A 421 -20.16 4.65 12.06
CA VAL A 421 -19.68 3.41 12.70
C VAL A 421 -18.96 3.76 14.00
N VAL A 422 -19.29 3.07 15.07
CA VAL A 422 -18.57 3.19 16.35
C VAL A 422 -17.30 2.34 16.30
N VAL A 423 -16.14 2.96 16.61
CA VAL A 423 -14.85 2.28 16.67
C VAL A 423 -14.51 1.97 18.13
N ASP A 424 -14.11 0.71 18.40
CA ASP A 424 -13.77 0.23 19.75
C ASP A 424 -12.31 -0.22 19.91
N ALA A 425 -11.57 -0.35 18.78
CA ALA A 425 -10.16 -0.72 18.78
C ALA A 425 -9.46 -0.22 17.51
N VAL A 426 -8.14 -0.08 17.55
CA VAL A 426 -7.31 0.27 16.41
C VAL A 426 -6.29 -0.85 16.16
N HIS A 427 -6.23 -1.36 14.95
CA HIS A 427 -5.20 -2.32 14.53
C HIS A 427 -4.12 -1.60 13.74
N VAL A 428 -2.88 -1.66 14.21
CA VAL A 428 -1.69 -1.14 13.50
C VAL A 428 -0.95 -2.30 12.87
N VAL A 429 -0.87 -2.32 11.53
CA VAL A 429 -0.17 -3.36 10.77
C VAL A 429 0.99 -2.77 9.97
N GLY A 430 1.85 -3.63 9.44
CA GLY A 430 3.03 -3.23 8.70
C GLY A 430 4.22 -2.87 9.60
N GLY A 431 5.28 -2.32 9.00
CA GLY A 431 6.54 -2.01 9.69
C GLY A 431 6.40 -1.10 10.90
N GLY A 432 5.48 -0.13 10.83
CA GLY A 432 5.21 0.82 11.91
C GLY A 432 4.64 0.18 13.18
N SER A 433 4.06 -1.02 13.09
CA SER A 433 3.61 -1.79 14.26
C SER A 433 4.74 -2.19 15.21
N GLN A 434 5.99 -2.10 14.77
CA GLN A 434 7.18 -2.34 15.59
C GLN A 434 7.58 -1.11 16.42
N ASN A 435 7.10 0.09 16.07
CA ASN A 435 7.37 1.31 16.85
C ASN A 435 6.43 1.35 18.07
N GLU A 436 6.91 0.81 19.19
CA GLU A 436 6.13 0.69 20.42
C GLU A 436 5.71 2.06 20.97
N LEU A 437 6.57 3.07 20.84
CA LEU A 437 6.24 4.42 21.27
C LEU A 437 5.08 5.00 20.46
N LEU A 438 5.14 4.90 19.13
CA LEU A 438 4.03 5.36 18.25
C LEU A 438 2.72 4.61 18.56
N CYS A 439 2.77 3.29 18.79
CA CYS A 439 1.58 2.50 19.13
C CYS A 439 0.96 2.97 20.47
N ARG A 440 1.77 3.28 21.50
CA ARG A 440 1.27 3.82 22.77
C ARG A 440 0.67 5.21 22.58
N LEU A 441 1.39 6.10 21.88
CA LEU A 441 0.89 7.45 21.61
C LEU A 441 -0.41 7.43 20.81
N THR A 442 -0.55 6.49 19.87
CA THR A 442 -1.80 6.30 19.13
C THR A 442 -2.93 5.83 20.06
N ALA A 443 -2.65 4.92 21.00
CA ALA A 443 -3.67 4.51 21.98
C ALA A 443 -4.09 5.68 22.89
N GLU A 444 -3.14 6.49 23.33
CA GLU A 444 -3.41 7.70 24.11
C GLU A 444 -4.22 8.74 23.32
N ALA A 445 -3.82 9.01 22.08
CA ALA A 445 -4.47 10.02 21.24
C ALA A 445 -5.88 9.62 20.82
N THR A 446 -6.14 8.32 20.56
CA THR A 446 -7.46 7.81 20.18
C THR A 446 -8.35 7.54 21.38
N GLY A 447 -7.79 7.32 22.56
CA GLY A 447 -8.51 6.81 23.73
C GLY A 447 -8.96 5.36 23.58
N LEU A 448 -8.44 4.65 22.58
CA LEU A 448 -8.83 3.27 22.21
C LEU A 448 -7.65 2.31 22.39
N PRO A 449 -7.91 1.02 22.67
CA PRO A 449 -6.85 0.03 22.65
C PRO A 449 -6.27 -0.12 21.24
N VAL A 450 -4.93 -0.12 21.16
CA VAL A 450 -4.17 -0.40 19.95
C VAL A 450 -3.68 -1.84 19.98
N ILE A 451 -3.90 -2.56 18.88
CA ILE A 451 -3.40 -3.91 18.64
C ILE A 451 -2.38 -3.83 17.50
N ALA A 452 -1.11 -4.01 17.82
CA ALA A 452 -0.01 -3.90 16.87
C ALA A 452 0.42 -5.28 16.33
N GLY A 453 0.58 -5.36 15.01
CA GLY A 453 0.91 -6.53 14.23
C GLY A 453 -0.27 -7.08 13.42
N PRO A 454 0.00 -7.95 12.46
CA PRO A 454 1.32 -8.46 12.08
C PRO A 454 2.21 -7.42 11.37
N VAL A 455 3.51 -7.62 11.45
CA VAL A 455 4.51 -6.78 10.75
C VAL A 455 4.45 -7.01 9.25
N GLU A 456 4.43 -8.28 8.85
CA GLU A 456 4.39 -8.72 7.45
C GLU A 456 2.93 -8.93 6.99
N ALA A 457 2.06 -7.95 7.26
CA ALA A 457 0.63 -8.07 6.98
C ALA A 457 0.34 -8.26 5.48
N THR A 458 1.05 -7.53 4.61
CA THR A 458 0.90 -7.61 3.16
C THR A 458 1.15 -9.01 2.65
N ALA A 459 2.32 -9.58 2.95
CA ALA A 459 2.67 -10.93 2.53
C ALA A 459 1.74 -12.00 3.14
N LEU A 460 1.28 -11.81 4.39
CA LEU A 460 0.29 -12.70 5.01
C LEU A 460 -1.05 -12.67 4.28
N GLY A 461 -1.55 -11.49 3.95
CA GLY A 461 -2.81 -11.34 3.20
C GLY A 461 -2.72 -11.96 1.82
N ASN A 462 -1.63 -11.68 1.09
CA ASN A 462 -1.34 -12.26 -0.20
C ASN A 462 -1.36 -13.82 -0.13
N VAL A 463 -0.57 -14.41 0.78
CA VAL A 463 -0.51 -15.89 0.97
C VAL A 463 -1.86 -16.48 1.34
N LEU A 464 -2.61 -15.83 2.24
CA LEU A 464 -3.89 -16.39 2.72
C LEU A 464 -5.00 -16.30 1.67
N VAL A 465 -5.01 -15.27 0.82
CA VAL A 465 -5.92 -15.21 -0.34
C VAL A 465 -5.65 -16.35 -1.30
N GLN A 466 -4.39 -16.64 -1.60
CA GLN A 466 -3.99 -17.78 -2.43
C GLN A 466 -4.42 -19.11 -1.79
N ALA A 467 -4.12 -19.30 -0.50
CA ALA A 467 -4.43 -20.52 0.23
C ALA A 467 -5.96 -20.79 0.26
N ARG A 468 -6.77 -19.73 0.39
CA ARG A 468 -8.23 -19.83 0.29
C ARG A 468 -8.68 -20.19 -1.12
N ALA A 469 -8.12 -19.57 -2.12
CA ALA A 469 -8.48 -19.80 -3.53
C ALA A 469 -8.30 -21.25 -3.96
N VAL A 470 -7.28 -21.95 -3.42
CA VAL A 470 -7.02 -23.37 -3.72
C VAL A 470 -7.55 -24.34 -2.63
N GLY A 471 -8.35 -23.84 -1.69
CA GLY A 471 -9.08 -24.65 -0.69
C GLY A 471 -8.25 -25.18 0.49
N VAL A 472 -7.03 -24.65 0.72
CA VAL A 472 -6.21 -24.99 1.91
C VAL A 472 -6.76 -24.28 3.15
N VAL A 473 -7.24 -23.06 2.99
CA VAL A 473 -8.01 -22.33 4.02
C VAL A 473 -9.44 -22.21 3.53
N SER A 474 -10.41 -22.49 4.39
CA SER A 474 -11.84 -22.40 4.05
C SER A 474 -12.51 -21.28 4.83
N GLY A 475 -13.56 -20.69 4.26
CA GLY A 475 -14.36 -19.65 4.88
C GLY A 475 -14.16 -18.26 4.27
N ASP A 476 -14.68 -17.27 4.97
CA ASP A 476 -14.67 -15.86 4.58
C ASP A 476 -13.41 -15.12 5.09
N LEU A 477 -13.40 -13.81 4.97
CA LEU A 477 -12.34 -12.95 5.48
C LEU A 477 -12.08 -13.13 6.99
N THR A 478 -13.13 -13.43 7.77
CA THR A 478 -12.98 -13.71 9.20
C THR A 478 -12.11 -14.94 9.45
N ALA A 479 -12.33 -15.99 8.65
CA ALA A 479 -11.53 -17.22 8.75
C ALA A 479 -10.05 -16.98 8.41
N LEU A 480 -9.74 -16.15 7.42
CA LEU A 480 -8.36 -15.74 7.12
C LEU A 480 -7.71 -15.02 8.31
N ARG A 481 -8.45 -14.10 8.94
CA ARG A 481 -8.01 -13.37 10.13
C ARG A 481 -7.81 -14.27 11.34
N ASP A 482 -8.57 -15.34 11.47
CA ASP A 482 -8.37 -16.33 12.53
C ASP A 482 -7.05 -17.10 12.35
N VAL A 483 -6.66 -17.42 11.11
CA VAL A 483 -5.34 -17.99 10.81
C VAL A 483 -4.24 -17.00 11.20
N VAL A 484 -4.42 -15.70 10.91
CA VAL A 484 -3.44 -14.65 11.32
C VAL A 484 -3.36 -14.59 12.85
N ARG A 485 -4.48 -14.55 13.58
CA ARG A 485 -4.51 -14.54 15.06
C ARG A 485 -3.79 -15.74 15.67
N ALA A 486 -3.90 -16.91 15.03
CA ALA A 486 -3.24 -18.13 15.47
C ALA A 486 -1.73 -18.17 15.17
N SER A 487 -1.25 -17.35 14.22
CA SER A 487 0.11 -17.42 13.69
C SER A 487 0.96 -16.22 14.10
N ALA A 488 0.38 -15.02 14.12
CA ALA A 488 1.12 -13.79 14.34
C ALA A 488 1.23 -13.41 15.82
N ARG A 489 2.37 -12.81 16.18
CA ARG A 489 2.53 -12.21 17.51
C ARG A 489 1.91 -10.82 17.51
N LEU A 490 0.81 -10.65 18.23
CA LEU A 490 0.14 -9.38 18.42
C LEU A 490 0.51 -8.77 19.78
N ARG A 491 0.68 -7.44 19.83
CA ARG A 491 0.91 -6.68 21.06
C ARG A 491 -0.26 -5.73 21.29
N ARG A 492 -0.68 -5.58 22.53
CA ARG A 492 -1.79 -4.70 22.91
C ARG A 492 -1.29 -3.54 23.76
N TYR A 493 -1.69 -2.34 23.39
CA TYR A 493 -1.45 -1.10 24.14
C TYR A 493 -2.79 -0.53 24.56
N ALA A 494 -2.94 -0.28 25.87
CA ALA A 494 -4.14 0.36 26.42
C ALA A 494 -3.96 1.87 26.46
N PRO A 495 -5.02 2.68 26.26
CA PRO A 495 -4.96 4.10 26.53
C PRO A 495 -4.71 4.35 28.03
N ALA A 496 -4.09 5.49 28.35
CA ALA A 496 -3.96 5.89 29.74
C ALA A 496 -5.35 6.02 30.40
N PRO A 497 -5.50 5.68 31.69
CA PRO A 497 -6.76 5.91 32.40
C PRO A 497 -7.15 7.38 32.28
N GLN A 498 -8.37 7.67 31.87
CA GLN A 498 -8.91 9.03 31.92
C GLN A 498 -9.14 9.37 33.38
N ASN A 499 -8.37 10.36 33.89
CA ASN A 499 -8.57 10.89 35.25
C ASN A 499 -9.81 11.79 35.36
#